data_8a7b5d76b2cd57f942a3a787a7e05174
#
_entry.id   8a7b5d76b2cd57f942a3a787a7e05174
#
_cell.length_a   1.000
_cell.length_b   1.000
_cell.length_c   1.000
_cell.angle_alpha   90.00
_cell.angle_beta   90.00
_cell.angle_gamma   90.00
#
_symmetry.space_group_name_H-M   'P 1'
#
loop_
_entity.id
_entity.type
_entity.pdbx_description
1 polymer ?
#
loop_
_entity_poly.entity_id
_entity_poly.type
_entity_poly.pdbx_seq_one_letter_code
_entity_poly.pdbx_strand_id
1 'polypeptide(L)'
;MAESVLNHMVKQHHIDHLFEINSAATSREEIGNPPHHGTVNKLRQVGIPLIPHRAVQMTKADYEKYDYLIGMDDWNIRNMLRIAGSDPDHKIRKLLSFADSERDIADPWYTGNFDETYDDIIEGCEAFLRSLGY
;
A
#
# COMPACT_ATOMS: atom_id res chain seq x y z
N MET A 1 -2.54 -6.05 -1.50
CA MET A 1 -2.28 -5.93 -2.98
C MET A 1 -1.14 -4.98 -3.30
N ALA A 2 -1.14 -3.78 -2.77
CA ALA A 2 -0.10 -2.77 -3.08
C ALA A 2 1.32 -3.23 -2.74
N GLU A 3 1.52 -3.90 -1.62
CA GLU A 3 2.82 -4.46 -1.25
C GLU A 3 3.38 -5.40 -2.32
N SER A 4 2.56 -6.33 -2.79
CA SER A 4 2.95 -7.29 -3.82
C SER A 4 3.22 -6.61 -5.15
N VAL A 5 2.38 -5.65 -5.55
CA VAL A 5 2.54 -4.89 -6.79
C VAL A 5 3.85 -4.10 -6.77
N LEU A 6 4.09 -3.35 -5.71
CA LEU A 6 5.30 -2.51 -5.62
C LEU A 6 6.57 -3.37 -5.56
N ASN A 7 6.56 -4.47 -4.80
CA ASN A 7 7.68 -5.41 -4.77
C ASN A 7 7.99 -5.97 -6.17
N HIS A 8 6.94 -6.30 -6.93
CA HIS A 8 7.11 -6.80 -8.29
C HIS A 8 7.74 -5.73 -9.20
N MET A 9 7.26 -4.49 -9.12
CA MET A 9 7.79 -3.38 -9.93
C MET A 9 9.27 -3.11 -9.65
N VAL A 10 9.66 -3.02 -8.37
CA VAL A 10 11.06 -2.73 -8.04
C VAL A 10 12.00 -3.87 -8.45
N LYS A 11 11.53 -5.12 -8.43
CA LYS A 11 12.29 -6.26 -8.95
C LYS A 11 12.45 -6.18 -10.47
N GLN A 12 11.41 -5.79 -11.20
CA GLN A 12 11.47 -5.61 -12.66
C GLN A 12 12.45 -4.51 -13.05
N HIS A 13 12.58 -3.46 -12.23
CA HIS A 13 13.52 -2.37 -12.43
C HIS A 13 14.93 -2.66 -11.87
N HIS A 14 15.15 -3.84 -11.27
CA HIS A 14 16.41 -4.25 -10.65
C HIS A 14 16.86 -3.31 -9.51
N ILE A 15 15.91 -2.74 -8.78
CA ILE A 15 16.16 -1.81 -7.67
C ILE A 15 15.56 -2.29 -6.35
N ASP A 16 15.14 -3.55 -6.28
CA ASP A 16 14.53 -4.14 -5.07
C ASP A 16 15.44 -4.07 -3.84
N HIS A 17 16.76 -4.10 -4.05
CA HIS A 17 17.75 -3.96 -2.97
C HIS A 17 17.75 -2.57 -2.32
N LEU A 18 17.14 -1.56 -2.94
CA LEU A 18 17.03 -0.21 -2.41
C LEU A 18 15.76 0.01 -1.58
N PHE A 19 14.87 -0.99 -1.51
CA PHE A 19 13.56 -0.85 -0.88
C PHE A 19 13.34 -1.89 0.20
N GLU A 20 12.71 -1.45 1.30
CA GLU A 20 12.10 -2.32 2.30
C GLU A 20 10.61 -2.01 2.29
N ILE A 21 9.80 -2.94 1.76
CA ILE A 21 8.37 -2.74 1.52
C ILE A 21 7.57 -3.68 2.42
N ASN A 22 6.74 -3.12 3.27
CA ASN A 22 5.87 -3.87 4.16
C ASN A 22 4.48 -3.26 4.14
N SER A 23 3.49 -4.00 4.60
CA SER A 23 2.14 -3.50 4.78
C SER A 23 1.63 -3.74 6.19
N ALA A 24 0.69 -2.90 6.61
CA ALA A 24 0.08 -2.98 7.93
C ALA A 24 -1.36 -2.48 7.86
N ALA A 25 -2.17 -2.87 8.82
CA ALA A 25 -3.52 -2.39 8.98
C ALA A 25 -3.59 -1.26 10.01
N THR A 26 -4.57 -0.39 9.87
CA THR A 26 -4.84 0.66 10.86
C THR A 26 -5.86 0.23 11.91
N SER A 27 -6.53 -0.90 11.73
CA SER A 27 -7.47 -1.48 12.69
C SER A 27 -6.98 -2.84 13.17
N ARG A 28 -7.60 -3.34 14.25
CA ARG A 28 -7.27 -4.65 14.82
C ARG A 28 -8.15 -5.78 14.31
N GLU A 29 -9.17 -5.47 13.51
CA GLU A 29 -10.22 -6.42 13.16
C GLU A 29 -9.70 -7.64 12.40
N GLU A 30 -8.64 -7.46 11.61
CA GLU A 30 -8.11 -8.52 10.76
C GLU A 30 -6.67 -8.95 11.11
N ILE A 31 -6.21 -8.65 12.32
CA ILE A 31 -4.88 -9.06 12.76
C ILE A 31 -4.72 -10.57 12.64
N GLY A 32 -3.67 -11.01 11.96
CA GLY A 32 -3.36 -12.41 11.73
C GLY A 32 -4.04 -13.04 10.52
N ASN A 33 -4.99 -12.36 9.90
CA ASN A 33 -5.68 -12.87 8.72
C ASN A 33 -4.78 -12.81 7.47
N PRO A 34 -4.85 -13.82 6.58
CA PRO A 34 -4.18 -13.79 5.30
C PRO A 34 -4.87 -12.80 4.35
N PRO A 35 -4.25 -12.46 3.19
CA PRO A 35 -4.89 -11.64 2.17
C PRO A 35 -6.22 -12.25 1.70
N HIS A 36 -7.18 -11.40 1.34
CA HIS A 36 -8.45 -11.83 0.78
C HIS A 36 -8.23 -12.65 -0.50
N HIS A 37 -9.02 -13.71 -0.69
CA HIS A 37 -8.86 -14.60 -1.85
C HIS A 37 -9.01 -13.87 -3.19
N GLY A 38 -9.81 -12.81 -3.27
CA GLY A 38 -9.92 -11.97 -4.47
C GLY A 38 -8.62 -11.25 -4.82
N THR A 39 -7.86 -10.81 -3.81
CA THR A 39 -6.52 -10.26 -4.00
C THR A 39 -5.57 -11.34 -4.54
N VAL A 40 -5.59 -12.52 -3.96
CA VAL A 40 -4.77 -13.65 -4.41
C VAL A 40 -5.09 -14.00 -5.86
N ASN A 41 -6.38 -14.10 -6.20
CA ASN A 41 -6.84 -14.44 -7.55
C ASN A 41 -6.43 -13.37 -8.56
N LYS A 42 -6.58 -12.08 -8.22
CA LYS A 42 -6.21 -10.99 -9.12
C LYS A 42 -4.72 -10.97 -9.40
N LEU A 43 -3.89 -11.10 -8.38
CA LEU A 43 -2.43 -11.13 -8.54
C LEU A 43 -2.00 -12.33 -9.39
N ARG A 44 -2.62 -13.49 -9.19
CA ARG A 44 -2.36 -14.67 -10.04
C ARG A 44 -2.74 -14.42 -11.49
N GLN A 45 -3.89 -13.78 -11.74
CA GLN A 45 -4.37 -13.45 -13.07
C GLN A 45 -3.39 -12.55 -13.84
N VAL A 46 -2.81 -11.57 -13.16
CA VAL A 46 -1.87 -10.61 -13.77
C VAL A 46 -0.40 -11.04 -13.70
N GLY A 47 -0.11 -12.21 -13.12
CA GLY A 47 1.24 -12.76 -13.06
C GLY A 47 2.16 -12.10 -12.04
N ILE A 48 1.60 -11.47 -11.00
CA ILE A 48 2.37 -10.86 -9.92
C ILE A 48 2.45 -11.84 -8.74
N PRO A 49 3.66 -12.22 -8.29
CA PRO A 49 3.81 -13.08 -7.13
C PRO A 49 3.22 -12.43 -5.86
N LEU A 50 2.39 -13.18 -5.13
CA LEU A 50 1.88 -12.75 -3.85
C LEU A 50 3.01 -12.75 -2.82
N ILE A 51 3.21 -11.63 -2.12
CA ILE A 51 4.06 -11.61 -0.94
C ILE A 51 3.26 -12.18 0.22
N PRO A 52 3.68 -13.28 0.84
CA PRO A 52 2.99 -13.85 1.99
C PRO A 52 2.88 -12.81 3.10
N HIS A 53 1.66 -12.59 3.58
CA HIS A 53 1.40 -11.55 4.56
C HIS A 53 0.22 -11.95 5.44
N ARG A 54 0.36 -11.70 6.74
CA ARG A 54 -0.75 -11.72 7.69
C ARG A 54 -0.92 -10.33 8.26
N ALA A 55 -2.16 -9.89 8.39
CA ALA A 55 -2.44 -8.53 8.85
C ALA A 55 -1.80 -8.27 10.22
N VAL A 56 -1.00 -7.23 10.29
CA VAL A 56 -0.43 -6.69 11.53
C VAL A 56 -0.86 -5.23 11.65
N GLN A 57 -1.00 -4.73 12.87
CA GLN A 57 -1.39 -3.35 13.06
C GLN A 57 -0.18 -2.41 13.00
N MET A 58 -0.35 -1.26 12.31
CA MET A 58 0.63 -0.19 12.34
C MET A 58 0.84 0.31 13.78
N THR A 59 2.07 0.64 14.13
CA THR A 59 2.44 1.20 15.42
C THR A 59 3.13 2.55 15.26
N LYS A 60 3.25 3.31 16.35
CA LYS A 60 3.96 4.58 16.35
C LYS A 60 5.44 4.41 15.96
N ALA A 61 6.05 3.27 16.29
CA ALA A 61 7.42 2.95 15.92
C ALA A 61 7.62 2.86 14.39
N ASP A 62 6.57 2.47 13.65
CA ASP A 62 6.62 2.41 12.19
C ASP A 62 6.84 3.79 11.57
N TYR A 63 6.33 4.85 12.19
CA TYR A 63 6.54 6.21 11.72
C TYR A 63 8.04 6.58 11.68
N GLU A 64 8.78 6.18 12.71
CA GLU A 64 10.21 6.45 12.76
C GLU A 64 11.02 5.55 11.82
N LYS A 65 10.56 4.32 11.62
CA LYS A 65 11.29 3.32 10.84
C LYS A 65 11.23 3.54 9.34
N TYR A 66 10.06 3.92 8.80
CA TYR A 66 9.83 4.01 7.36
C TYR A 66 9.94 5.45 6.86
N ASP A 67 10.43 5.60 5.64
CA ASP A 67 10.52 6.92 4.98
C ASP A 67 9.16 7.37 4.44
N TYR A 68 8.31 6.42 4.05
CA TYR A 68 6.98 6.68 3.49
C TYR A 68 5.96 5.79 4.17
N LEU A 69 4.83 6.38 4.54
CA LEU A 69 3.66 5.70 5.12
C LEU A 69 2.48 6.01 4.21
N ILE A 70 2.11 5.04 3.39
CA ILE A 70 1.20 5.27 2.27
C ILE A 70 -0.13 4.58 2.54
N GLY A 71 -1.21 5.34 2.50
CA GLY A 71 -2.57 4.84 2.63
C GLY A 71 -3.30 4.84 1.30
N MET A 72 -4.40 4.11 1.25
CA MET A 72 -5.21 3.99 0.04
C MET A 72 -6.31 5.05 -0.02
N ASP A 73 -6.85 5.44 1.14
CA ASP A 73 -8.01 6.34 1.25
C ASP A 73 -7.87 7.30 2.45
N ASP A 74 -8.80 8.23 2.56
CA ASP A 74 -8.80 9.22 3.65
C ASP A 74 -8.96 8.57 5.03
N TRP A 75 -9.69 7.46 5.11
CA TRP A 75 -9.86 6.71 6.35
C TRP A 75 -8.53 6.15 6.84
N ASN A 76 -7.72 5.59 5.93
CA ASN A 76 -6.38 5.14 6.25
C ASN A 76 -5.52 6.29 6.77
N ILE A 77 -5.53 7.42 6.07
CA ILE A 77 -4.73 8.61 6.45
C ILE A 77 -5.10 9.10 7.84
N ARG A 78 -6.39 9.21 8.12
CA ARG A 78 -6.89 9.66 9.43
C ARG A 78 -6.41 8.75 10.55
N ASN A 79 -6.54 7.44 10.35
CA ASN A 79 -6.12 6.45 11.34
C ASN A 79 -4.61 6.41 11.52
N MET A 80 -3.84 6.56 10.43
CA MET A 80 -2.39 6.61 10.48
C MET A 80 -1.91 7.83 11.26
N LEU A 81 -2.51 9.00 11.05
CA LEU A 81 -2.20 10.22 11.80
C LEU A 81 -2.50 10.05 13.29
N ARG A 82 -3.61 9.38 13.62
CA ARG A 82 -3.97 9.10 15.02
C ARG A 82 -2.95 8.19 15.69
N ILE A 83 -2.50 7.14 15.00
CA ILE A 83 -1.52 6.20 15.54
C ILE A 83 -0.14 6.86 15.70
N ALA A 84 0.29 7.63 14.71
CA ALA A 84 1.58 8.34 14.75
C ALA A 84 1.57 9.54 15.70
N GLY A 85 0.40 10.11 15.96
CA GLY A 85 0.21 11.30 16.78
C GLY A 85 0.34 12.62 16.02
N SER A 86 1.21 12.67 15.02
CA SER A 86 1.43 13.81 14.11
C SER A 86 2.25 13.36 12.92
N ASP A 87 2.47 14.25 11.95
CA ASP A 87 3.29 13.95 10.76
C ASP A 87 4.27 15.10 10.48
N PRO A 88 5.25 15.35 11.40
CA PRO A 88 6.20 16.45 11.20
C PRO A 88 7.11 16.27 9.99
N ASP A 89 7.37 15.04 9.57
CA ASP A 89 8.26 14.74 8.44
C ASP A 89 7.52 14.55 7.12
N HIS A 90 6.20 14.78 7.09
CA HIS A 90 5.35 14.65 5.91
C HIS A 90 5.46 13.27 5.22
N LYS A 91 5.49 12.20 6.02
CA LYS A 91 5.61 10.82 5.54
C LYS A 91 4.28 10.19 5.13
N ILE A 92 3.16 10.69 5.68
CA ILE A 92 1.83 10.08 5.54
C ILE A 92 1.11 10.69 4.34
N ARG A 93 0.85 9.85 3.31
CA ARG A 93 0.20 10.29 2.05
C ARG A 93 -0.66 9.17 1.48
N LYS A 94 -1.67 9.56 0.69
CA LYS A 94 -2.40 8.59 -0.14
C LYS A 94 -1.55 8.19 -1.35
N LEU A 95 -1.67 6.94 -1.77
CA LEU A 95 -0.91 6.42 -2.91
C LEU A 95 -1.15 7.24 -4.17
N LEU A 96 -2.40 7.57 -4.48
CA LEU A 96 -2.73 8.35 -5.67
C LEU A 96 -2.30 9.82 -5.60
N SER A 97 -1.89 10.32 -4.43
CA SER A 97 -1.31 11.67 -4.33
C SER A 97 -0.02 11.80 -5.15
N PHE A 98 0.70 10.72 -5.37
CA PHE A 98 1.89 10.72 -6.23
C PHE A 98 1.53 10.87 -7.71
N ALA A 99 0.29 10.57 -8.08
CA ALA A 99 -0.27 10.78 -9.43
C ALA A 99 -1.07 12.08 -9.52
N ASP A 100 -0.84 13.03 -8.60
CA ASP A 100 -1.54 14.32 -8.53
C ASP A 100 -3.06 14.18 -8.38
N SER A 101 -3.52 13.14 -7.71
CA SER A 101 -4.95 12.89 -7.45
C SER A 101 -5.23 12.83 -5.96
N GLU A 102 -6.35 13.43 -5.55
CA GLU A 102 -6.83 13.35 -4.16
C GLU A 102 -7.87 12.26 -3.96
N ARG A 103 -8.22 11.51 -5.01
CA ARG A 103 -9.23 10.45 -4.89
C ARG A 103 -8.69 9.25 -4.13
N ASP A 104 -9.61 8.51 -3.52
CA ASP A 104 -9.30 7.30 -2.80
C ASP A 104 -9.17 6.10 -3.76
N ILE A 105 -8.39 5.11 -3.33
CA ILE A 105 -8.43 3.76 -3.92
C ILE A 105 -9.43 2.96 -3.09
N ALA A 106 -10.49 2.49 -3.73
CA ALA A 106 -11.56 1.77 -3.05
C ALA A 106 -11.05 0.44 -2.48
N ASP A 107 -11.53 0.10 -1.29
CA ASP A 107 -11.25 -1.20 -0.69
C ASP A 107 -12.12 -2.27 -1.39
N PRO A 108 -11.52 -3.23 -2.09
CA PRO A 108 -12.27 -4.22 -2.85
C PRO A 108 -13.02 -5.20 -1.96
N TRP A 109 -12.71 -5.26 -0.67
CA TRP A 109 -13.50 -6.02 0.31
C TRP A 109 -14.97 -5.56 0.32
N TYR A 110 -15.19 -4.23 0.18
CA TYR A 110 -16.54 -3.64 0.20
C TYR A 110 -17.16 -3.55 -1.19
N THR A 111 -16.37 -3.24 -2.21
CA THR A 111 -16.88 -3.05 -3.59
C THR A 111 -16.96 -4.35 -4.38
N GLY A 112 -16.12 -5.34 -4.05
CA GLY A 112 -15.96 -6.55 -4.84
C GLY A 112 -15.20 -6.32 -6.15
N ASN A 113 -14.77 -5.10 -6.45
CA ASN A 113 -14.14 -4.76 -7.71
C ASN A 113 -12.60 -4.73 -7.58
N PHE A 114 -11.99 -5.90 -7.68
CA PHE A 114 -10.53 -6.04 -7.61
C PHE A 114 -9.81 -5.49 -8.83
N ASP A 115 -10.47 -5.43 -9.97
CA ASP A 115 -9.88 -4.90 -11.21
C ASP A 115 -9.65 -3.40 -11.11
N GLU A 116 -10.65 -2.64 -10.64
CA GLU A 116 -10.51 -1.20 -10.44
C GLU A 116 -9.45 -0.88 -9.39
N THR A 117 -9.45 -1.59 -8.28
CA THR A 117 -8.45 -1.42 -7.22
C THR A 117 -7.05 -1.71 -7.74
N TYR A 118 -6.89 -2.77 -8.51
CA TYR A 118 -5.60 -3.12 -9.12
C TYR A 118 -5.09 -2.01 -10.06
N ASP A 119 -5.96 -1.51 -10.94
CA ASP A 119 -5.59 -0.44 -11.89
C ASP A 119 -5.16 0.82 -11.15
N ASP A 120 -5.86 1.20 -10.09
CA ASP A 120 -5.52 2.36 -9.27
C ASP A 120 -4.19 2.17 -8.52
N ILE A 121 -3.93 0.97 -8.02
CA ILE A 121 -2.68 0.64 -7.34
C ILE A 121 -1.51 0.71 -8.32
N ILE A 122 -1.67 0.18 -9.54
CA ILE A 122 -0.64 0.28 -10.59
C ILE A 122 -0.31 1.74 -10.89
N GLU A 123 -1.34 2.57 -11.12
CA GLU A 123 -1.17 4.00 -11.37
C GLU A 123 -0.40 4.68 -10.25
N GLY A 124 -0.79 4.44 -9.01
CA GLY A 124 -0.16 5.04 -7.84
C GLY A 124 1.26 4.57 -7.62
N CYS A 125 1.53 3.27 -7.76
CA CYS A 125 2.88 2.72 -7.60
C CYS A 125 3.83 3.22 -8.68
N GLU A 126 3.38 3.29 -9.94
CA GLU A 126 4.19 3.86 -11.03
C GLU A 126 4.52 5.32 -10.75
N ALA A 127 3.55 6.12 -10.32
CA ALA A 127 3.75 7.52 -9.99
C ALA A 127 4.70 7.69 -8.81
N PHE A 128 4.58 6.83 -7.79
CA PHE A 128 5.48 6.84 -6.65
C PHE A 128 6.94 6.59 -7.08
N LEU A 129 7.18 5.58 -7.89
CA LEU A 129 8.53 5.30 -8.38
C LEU A 129 9.08 6.45 -9.24
N ARG A 130 8.25 7.06 -10.10
CA ARG A 130 8.67 8.24 -10.87
C ARG A 130 9.06 9.40 -9.96
N SER A 131 8.34 9.60 -8.86
CA SER A 131 8.67 10.67 -7.89
C SER A 131 10.04 10.47 -7.26
N LEU A 132 10.52 9.23 -7.20
CA LEU A 132 11.84 8.88 -6.68
C LEU A 132 12.93 8.87 -7.76
N GLY A 133 12.58 9.14 -9.02
CA GLY A 133 13.52 9.17 -10.14
C GLY A 133 13.68 7.85 -10.90
N TYR A 134 12.74 6.91 -10.71
CA TYR A 134 12.81 5.60 -11.39
C TYR A 134 11.81 5.43 -12.54
#